data_dff922e96f525a59ba8e3a5044c4ea38
#
_entry.id   dff922e96f525a59ba8e3a5044c4ea38
#
_cell.length_a   1.000
_cell.length_b   1.000
_cell.length_c   1.000
_cell.angle_alpha   90.00
_cell.angle_beta   90.00
_cell.angle_gamma   90.00
#
_symmetry.space_group_name_H-M   'P 1'
#
loop_
_entity.id
_entity.type
_entity.pdbx_description
1 polymer ?
#
loop_
_entity_poly.entity_id
_entity_poly.type
_entity_poly.pdbx_seq_one_letter_code
_entity_poly.pdbx_strand_id
1 'polypeptide(L)'
;MTIADRLFTNARFHTLDPDNPNAEALASWRGRIIGVGTRADLASLTGPGTEVLDLGDATVLPGFIETHMHPIAAGVQMLAPQIGYPDCRTVADVLAVLREAASSTPAGEPIQAWGYDDSLMVDDRHLTRHDLNAARAAGGKRGH
;
A
#
# COMPACT_ATOMS: atom_id res chain seq x y z
N MET A 1 -14.88 -36.27 -9.88
CA MET A 1 -14.10 -35.10 -10.32
C MET A 1 -14.78 -33.88 -9.78
N THR A 2 -14.08 -32.94 -9.12
CA THR A 2 -14.66 -31.75 -8.52
C THR A 2 -14.85 -30.70 -9.61
N ILE A 3 -16.08 -30.16 -9.78
CA ILE A 3 -16.36 -29.07 -10.68
C ILE A 3 -16.20 -27.77 -9.94
N ALA A 4 -15.53 -26.81 -10.54
CA ALA A 4 -15.32 -25.47 -10.00
C ALA A 4 -16.66 -24.73 -9.81
N ASP A 5 -16.79 -24.02 -8.72
CA ASP A 5 -17.85 -23.03 -8.53
C ASP A 5 -17.52 -21.70 -9.24
N ARG A 6 -16.21 -21.38 -9.37
CA ARG A 6 -15.75 -20.18 -10.04
C ARG A 6 -14.56 -20.42 -10.94
N LEU A 7 -14.55 -19.76 -12.10
CA LEU A 7 -13.44 -19.68 -13.03
C LEU A 7 -13.09 -18.21 -13.27
N PHE A 8 -11.89 -17.82 -12.86
CA PHE A 8 -11.34 -16.48 -13.08
C PHE A 8 -10.57 -16.48 -14.39
N THR A 9 -10.79 -15.47 -15.23
CA THR A 9 -10.22 -15.37 -16.59
C THR A 9 -9.85 -13.92 -16.92
N ASN A 10 -9.15 -13.73 -18.05
CA ASN A 10 -8.78 -12.42 -18.56
C ASN A 10 -7.98 -11.60 -17.54
N ALA A 11 -6.89 -12.20 -17.04
CA ALA A 11 -5.97 -11.58 -16.11
C ALA A 11 -4.54 -12.06 -16.36
N ARG A 12 -3.57 -11.33 -15.84
CA ARG A 12 -2.16 -11.74 -15.78
C ARG A 12 -1.94 -12.49 -14.48
N PHE A 13 -1.87 -13.82 -14.54
CA PHE A 13 -1.67 -14.65 -13.37
C PHE A 13 -0.17 -14.86 -13.12
N HIS A 14 0.35 -14.27 -12.05
CA HIS A 14 1.70 -14.55 -11.56
C HIS A 14 1.64 -15.67 -10.54
N THR A 15 1.86 -16.90 -11.00
CA THR A 15 1.72 -18.09 -10.15
C THR A 15 2.85 -18.21 -9.13
N LEU A 16 4.01 -17.62 -9.39
CA LEU A 16 5.27 -17.82 -8.68
C LEU A 16 5.77 -19.28 -8.72
N ASP A 17 5.19 -20.08 -9.61
CA ASP A 17 5.57 -21.47 -9.88
C ASP A 17 6.41 -21.52 -11.16
N PRO A 18 7.69 -21.89 -11.09
CA PRO A 18 8.55 -21.95 -12.26
C PRO A 18 8.11 -23.00 -13.30
N ASP A 19 7.37 -24.03 -12.88
CA ASP A 19 6.87 -25.08 -13.75
C ASP A 19 5.57 -24.65 -14.47
N ASN A 20 4.88 -23.61 -13.97
CA ASN A 20 3.64 -23.09 -14.56
C ASN A 20 3.63 -21.55 -14.58
N PRO A 21 4.58 -20.89 -15.25
CA PRO A 21 4.72 -19.43 -15.19
C PRO A 21 3.62 -18.67 -15.95
N ASN A 22 2.94 -19.32 -16.90
CA ASN A 22 1.99 -18.71 -17.82
C ASN A 22 0.59 -19.30 -17.65
N ALA A 23 -0.15 -18.81 -16.67
CA ALA A 23 -1.54 -19.19 -16.47
C ALA A 23 -2.48 -18.17 -17.12
N GLU A 24 -3.56 -18.67 -17.73
CA GLU A 24 -4.63 -17.86 -18.36
C GLU A 24 -5.90 -17.82 -17.53
N ALA A 25 -6.04 -18.79 -16.62
CA ALA A 25 -7.21 -18.94 -15.78
C ALA A 25 -6.89 -19.62 -14.44
N LEU A 26 -7.80 -19.43 -13.48
CA LEU A 26 -7.78 -20.04 -12.17
C LEU A 26 -9.17 -20.57 -11.85
N ALA A 27 -9.27 -21.83 -11.48
CA ALA A 27 -10.48 -22.50 -11.05
C ALA A 27 -10.50 -22.65 -9.53
N SER A 28 -11.62 -22.30 -8.89
CA SER A 28 -11.83 -22.49 -7.46
C SER A 28 -13.08 -23.32 -7.16
N TRP A 29 -13.07 -23.95 -6.00
CA TRP A 29 -14.21 -24.64 -5.42
C TRP A 29 -14.24 -24.43 -3.91
N ARG A 30 -15.35 -23.89 -3.41
CA ARG A 30 -15.55 -23.55 -1.98
C ARG A 30 -14.39 -22.77 -1.36
N GLY A 31 -13.91 -21.76 -2.09
CA GLY A 31 -12.81 -20.89 -1.64
C GLY A 31 -11.41 -21.52 -1.72
N ARG A 32 -11.26 -22.69 -2.32
CA ARG A 32 -9.96 -23.33 -2.55
C ARG A 32 -9.64 -23.37 -4.03
N ILE A 33 -8.41 -23.09 -4.38
CA ILE A 33 -7.91 -23.24 -5.75
C ILE A 33 -7.80 -24.71 -6.05
N ILE A 34 -8.43 -25.16 -7.16
CA ILE A 34 -8.41 -26.55 -7.64
C ILE A 34 -7.71 -26.71 -8.98
N GLY A 35 -7.36 -25.61 -9.64
CA GLY A 35 -6.58 -25.59 -10.86
C GLY A 35 -6.10 -24.20 -11.23
N VAL A 36 -4.90 -24.12 -11.78
CA VAL A 36 -4.28 -22.93 -12.36
C VAL A 36 -3.58 -23.36 -13.64
N GLY A 37 -3.83 -22.67 -14.77
CA GLY A 37 -3.24 -23.06 -16.05
C GLY A 37 -3.91 -22.39 -17.22
N THR A 38 -3.84 -23.01 -18.39
CA THR A 38 -4.56 -22.54 -19.57
C THR A 38 -6.07 -22.84 -19.45
N ARG A 39 -6.88 -22.16 -20.21
CA ARG A 39 -8.33 -22.46 -20.27
C ARG A 39 -8.60 -23.89 -20.71
N ALA A 40 -7.77 -24.44 -21.60
CA ALA A 40 -7.86 -25.81 -22.07
C ALA A 40 -7.61 -26.84 -20.96
N ASP A 41 -6.59 -26.59 -20.11
CA ASP A 41 -6.27 -27.46 -18.97
C ASP A 41 -7.42 -27.50 -17.95
N LEU A 42 -8.11 -26.38 -17.76
CA LEU A 42 -9.18 -26.26 -16.79
C LEU A 42 -10.57 -26.63 -17.34
N ALA A 43 -10.68 -26.97 -18.63
CA ALA A 43 -11.96 -27.30 -19.25
C ALA A 43 -12.69 -28.47 -18.54
N SER A 44 -11.95 -29.47 -18.08
CA SER A 44 -12.51 -30.61 -17.35
C SER A 44 -12.97 -30.28 -15.92
N LEU A 45 -12.55 -29.15 -15.38
CA LEU A 45 -12.96 -28.65 -14.06
C LEU A 45 -14.16 -27.69 -14.13
N THR A 46 -14.62 -27.33 -15.33
CA THR A 46 -15.74 -26.41 -15.51
C THR A 46 -17.02 -27.13 -15.93
N GLY A 47 -18.17 -26.57 -15.59
CA GLY A 47 -19.47 -27.12 -15.91
C GLY A 47 -20.56 -26.04 -15.97
N PRO A 48 -21.84 -26.44 -16.24
CA PRO A 48 -22.95 -25.49 -16.38
C PRO A 48 -23.19 -24.61 -15.15
N GLY A 49 -22.75 -25.04 -13.97
CA GLY A 49 -22.88 -24.28 -12.72
C GLY A 49 -21.64 -23.46 -12.34
N THR A 50 -20.60 -23.44 -13.18
CA THR A 50 -19.40 -22.66 -12.93
C THR A 50 -19.65 -21.20 -13.29
N GLU A 51 -19.49 -20.30 -12.31
CA GLU A 51 -19.50 -18.87 -12.52
C GLU A 51 -18.19 -18.43 -13.18
N VAL A 52 -18.26 -17.81 -14.36
CA VAL A 52 -17.06 -17.27 -15.04
C VAL A 52 -16.92 -15.79 -14.71
N LEU A 53 -15.79 -15.45 -14.09
CA LEU A 53 -15.45 -14.08 -13.67
C LEU A 53 -14.36 -13.54 -14.59
N ASP A 54 -14.71 -12.52 -15.38
CA ASP A 54 -13.78 -11.75 -16.19
C ASP A 54 -13.12 -10.67 -15.33
N LEU A 55 -11.80 -10.69 -15.21
CA LEU A 55 -11.05 -9.77 -14.38
C LEU A 55 -10.49 -8.54 -15.13
N GLY A 56 -10.79 -8.38 -16.42
CA GLY A 56 -10.50 -7.17 -17.20
C GLY A 56 -9.03 -6.76 -17.22
N ASP A 57 -8.13 -7.67 -17.58
CA ASP A 57 -6.66 -7.47 -17.60
C ASP A 57 -6.00 -7.19 -16.24
N ALA A 58 -6.67 -7.48 -15.15
CA ALA A 58 -6.09 -7.34 -13.81
C ALA A 58 -4.84 -8.21 -13.63
N THR A 59 -3.97 -7.83 -12.72
CA THR A 59 -2.85 -8.65 -12.27
C THR A 59 -3.27 -9.46 -11.05
N VAL A 60 -3.11 -10.76 -11.10
CA VAL A 60 -3.43 -11.71 -10.03
C VAL A 60 -2.15 -12.30 -9.48
N LEU A 61 -2.00 -12.23 -8.16
CA LEU A 61 -0.86 -12.72 -7.39
C LEU A 61 -1.36 -13.62 -6.26
N PRO A 62 -0.54 -14.55 -5.77
CA PRO A 62 -0.79 -15.19 -4.47
C PRO A 62 -0.93 -14.14 -3.38
N GLY A 63 -1.80 -14.39 -2.39
CA GLY A 63 -1.95 -13.51 -1.24
C GLY A 63 -0.62 -13.31 -0.52
N PHE A 64 -0.34 -12.08 -0.09
CA PHE A 64 0.90 -11.76 0.60
C PHE A 64 0.90 -12.37 2.01
N ILE A 65 2.03 -12.96 2.37
CA ILE A 65 2.32 -13.43 3.72
C ILE A 65 3.44 -12.55 4.26
N GLU A 66 3.06 -11.56 5.07
CA GLU A 66 4.02 -10.68 5.72
C GLU A 66 4.67 -11.41 6.89
N THR A 67 5.97 -11.65 6.79
CA THR A 67 6.73 -12.40 7.79
C THR A 67 7.51 -11.53 8.75
N HIS A 68 7.60 -10.22 8.48
CA HIS A 68 8.30 -9.27 9.34
C HIS A 68 7.63 -7.89 9.28
N MET A 69 6.81 -7.58 10.27
CA MET A 69 6.20 -6.26 10.39
C MET A 69 6.14 -5.79 11.86
N HIS A 70 6.02 -4.48 12.03
CA HIS A 70 5.83 -3.83 13.31
C HIS A 70 4.42 -3.18 13.35
N PRO A 71 3.33 -3.97 13.55
CA PRO A 71 1.95 -3.46 13.37
C PRO A 71 1.60 -2.33 14.33
N ILE A 72 2.10 -2.38 15.57
CA ILE A 72 1.86 -1.30 16.55
C ILE A 72 2.56 -0.01 16.12
N ALA A 73 3.83 -0.10 15.70
CA ALA A 73 4.58 1.06 15.21
C ALA A 73 3.94 1.63 13.95
N ALA A 74 3.54 0.78 13.01
CA ALA A 74 2.83 1.20 11.80
C ALA A 74 1.51 1.91 12.13
N GLY A 75 0.72 1.37 13.08
CA GLY A 75 -0.53 2.00 13.51
C GLY A 75 -0.31 3.38 14.14
N VAL A 76 0.72 3.54 14.97
CA VAL A 76 1.08 4.86 15.55
C VAL A 76 1.53 5.83 14.47
N GLN A 77 2.34 5.35 13.51
CA GLN A 77 2.83 6.16 12.39
C GLN A 77 1.68 6.67 11.51
N MET A 78 0.65 5.85 11.26
CA MET A 78 -0.51 6.23 10.47
C MET A 78 -1.35 7.35 11.10
N LEU A 79 -1.27 7.54 12.43
CA LEU A 79 -1.96 8.60 13.14
C LEU A 79 -1.14 9.91 13.22
N ALA A 80 0.13 9.85 12.88
CA ALA A 80 1.04 11.00 12.92
C ALA A 80 1.02 11.79 11.59
N PRO A 81 1.43 13.07 11.60
CA PRO A 81 1.62 13.84 10.38
C PRO A 81 2.59 13.13 9.42
N GLN A 82 2.15 12.92 8.16
CA GLN A 82 2.96 12.31 7.13
C GLN A 82 3.73 13.39 6.39
N ILE A 83 5.07 13.26 6.35
CA ILE A 83 5.97 14.25 5.75
C ILE A 83 6.87 13.63 4.68
N GLY A 84 6.42 12.54 4.08
CA GLY A 84 7.15 11.79 3.06
C GLY A 84 6.61 11.98 1.65
N TYR A 85 7.34 11.37 0.71
CA TYR A 85 6.91 11.25 -0.68
C TYR A 85 5.64 10.37 -0.78
N PRO A 86 4.69 10.65 -1.68
CA PRO A 86 4.74 11.69 -2.74
C PRO A 86 4.23 13.07 -2.30
N ASP A 87 3.63 13.22 -1.10
CA ASP A 87 2.91 14.42 -0.68
C ASP A 87 3.87 15.57 -0.32
N CYS A 88 5.02 15.25 0.27
CA CYS A 88 6.07 16.23 0.56
C CYS A 88 7.30 15.95 -0.30
N ARG A 89 7.67 16.92 -1.12
CA ARG A 89 8.82 16.84 -2.03
C ARG A 89 9.88 17.91 -1.78
N THR A 90 9.51 18.95 -1.02
CA THR A 90 10.37 20.06 -0.66
C THR A 90 10.39 20.25 0.86
N VAL A 91 11.44 20.90 1.36
CA VAL A 91 11.50 21.32 2.76
C VAL A 91 10.30 22.23 3.09
N ALA A 92 9.86 23.05 2.14
CA ALA A 92 8.70 23.93 2.33
C ALA A 92 7.41 23.15 2.56
N ASP A 93 7.18 22.03 1.83
CA ASP A 93 6.02 21.16 2.00
C ASP A 93 6.03 20.52 3.40
N VAL A 94 7.16 19.98 3.81
CA VAL A 94 7.33 19.40 5.16
C VAL A 94 7.02 20.42 6.24
N LEU A 95 7.54 21.64 6.10
CA LEU A 95 7.31 22.71 7.07
C LEU A 95 5.84 23.16 7.10
N ALA A 96 5.13 23.08 5.98
CA ALA A 96 3.70 23.37 5.94
C ALA A 96 2.90 22.36 6.78
N VAL A 97 3.14 21.05 6.58
CA VAL A 97 2.51 19.99 7.38
C VAL A 97 2.82 20.14 8.87
N LEU A 98 4.09 20.42 9.21
CA LEU A 98 4.49 20.58 10.62
C LEU A 98 3.87 21.82 11.27
N ARG A 99 3.66 22.93 10.53
CA ARG A 99 2.96 24.13 11.04
C ARG A 99 1.49 23.82 11.33
N GLU A 100 0.83 23.09 10.46
CA GLU A 100 -0.55 22.65 10.67
C GLU A 100 -0.66 21.80 11.92
N ALA A 101 0.18 20.77 12.05
CA ALA A 101 0.24 19.93 13.25
C ALA A 101 0.50 20.76 14.52
N ALA A 102 1.42 21.73 14.46
CA ALA A 102 1.73 22.60 15.59
C ALA A 102 0.57 23.49 16.01
N SER A 103 -0.35 23.84 15.09
CA SER A 103 -1.53 24.66 15.41
C SER A 103 -2.55 23.94 16.28
N SER A 104 -2.59 22.60 16.23
CA SER A 104 -3.52 21.76 16.97
C SER A 104 -2.87 21.05 18.18
N THR A 105 -1.54 21.03 18.27
CA THR A 105 -0.82 20.39 19.38
C THR A 105 -0.69 21.35 20.58
N PRO A 106 -1.01 20.90 21.82
CA PRO A 106 -0.85 21.69 23.02
C PRO A 106 0.60 22.16 23.22
N ALA A 107 0.75 23.35 23.83
CA ALA A 107 2.06 23.91 24.08
C ALA A 107 2.88 23.01 25.01
N GLY A 108 4.10 22.67 24.60
CA GLY A 108 5.02 21.80 25.35
C GLY A 108 4.92 20.32 24.95
N GLU A 109 3.94 19.94 24.18
CA GLU A 109 3.88 18.56 23.64
C GLU A 109 4.74 18.42 22.39
N PRO A 110 5.44 17.28 22.23
CA PRO A 110 6.23 16.99 21.04
C PRO A 110 5.33 16.61 19.86
N ILE A 111 5.71 17.05 18.65
CA ILE A 111 5.11 16.59 17.40
C ILE A 111 6.01 15.50 16.82
N GLN A 112 5.49 14.31 16.66
CA GLN A 112 6.14 13.24 15.92
C GLN A 112 5.56 13.20 14.52
N ALA A 113 6.43 13.24 13.50
CA ALA A 113 6.07 13.11 12.10
C ALA A 113 6.86 11.99 11.44
N TRP A 114 6.30 11.38 10.39
CA TRP A 114 6.87 10.19 9.78
C TRP A 114 6.98 10.30 8.26
N GLY A 115 7.86 9.46 7.71
CA GLY A 115 8.00 9.32 6.26
C GLY A 115 9.04 10.23 5.61
N TYR A 116 9.77 11.07 6.39
CA TYR A 116 10.83 11.90 5.84
C TYR A 116 11.95 11.05 5.24
N ASP A 117 12.25 11.32 3.97
CA ASP A 117 13.36 10.71 3.24
C ASP A 117 14.04 11.82 2.42
N ASP A 118 15.26 12.18 2.82
CA ASP A 118 16.03 13.24 2.17
C ASP A 118 16.43 12.88 0.73
N SER A 119 16.59 11.61 0.42
CA SER A 119 16.94 11.15 -0.92
C SER A 119 15.85 11.38 -1.97
N LEU A 120 14.61 11.61 -1.52
CA LEU A 120 13.45 11.89 -2.37
C LEU A 120 13.08 13.38 -2.42
N MET A 121 13.83 14.23 -1.71
CA MET A 121 13.61 15.69 -1.68
C MET A 121 14.26 16.36 -2.88
N VAL A 122 13.55 17.31 -3.49
CA VAL A 122 14.08 18.09 -4.63
C VAL A 122 15.00 19.25 -4.23
N ASP A 123 15.03 19.61 -2.94
CA ASP A 123 15.85 20.72 -2.43
C ASP A 123 17.33 20.37 -2.25
N ASP A 124 17.70 19.10 -2.45
CA ASP A 124 19.07 18.57 -2.31
C ASP A 124 19.74 18.98 -0.98
N ARG A 125 18.94 19.03 0.10
CA ARG A 125 19.39 19.34 1.45
C ARG A 125 18.52 18.69 2.52
N HIS A 126 19.12 18.41 3.66
CA HIS A 126 18.39 17.96 4.83
C HIS A 126 17.60 19.08 5.52
N LEU A 127 16.55 18.68 6.24
CA LEU A 127 15.91 19.50 7.25
C LEU A 127 16.91 19.83 8.37
N THR A 128 16.92 21.08 8.80
CA THR A 128 17.74 21.53 9.92
C THR A 128 16.86 21.92 11.12
N ARG A 129 17.48 21.98 12.32
CA ARG A 129 16.78 22.51 13.50
C ARG A 129 16.28 23.94 13.31
N HIS A 130 16.93 24.73 12.44
CA HIS A 130 16.51 26.12 12.16
C HIS A 130 15.19 26.14 11.36
N ASP A 131 15.05 25.20 10.41
CA ASP A 131 13.79 25.02 9.65
C ASP A 131 12.66 24.62 10.61
N LEU A 132 12.90 23.65 11.49
CA LEU A 132 11.92 23.19 12.47
C LEU A 132 11.53 24.29 13.47
N ASN A 133 12.49 25.09 13.95
CA ASN A 133 12.22 26.22 14.82
C ASN A 133 11.36 27.29 14.11
N ALA A 134 11.60 27.55 12.82
CA ALA A 134 10.80 28.48 12.04
C ALA A 134 9.34 27.97 11.85
N ALA A 135 9.14 26.65 11.68
CA ALA A 135 7.81 26.07 11.64
C ALA A 135 7.05 26.27 12.96
N ARG A 136 7.73 25.99 14.09
CA ARG A 136 7.16 26.17 15.44
C ARG A 136 6.79 27.63 15.75
N ALA A 137 7.64 28.59 15.39
CA ALA A 137 7.41 30.01 15.65
C ALA A 137 6.20 30.54 14.88
N ALA A 138 5.93 30.02 13.68
CA ALA A 138 4.78 30.40 12.86
C ALA A 138 3.46 29.74 13.30
N GLY A 139 3.50 28.57 13.94
CA GLY A 139 2.32 27.85 14.44
C GLY A 139 1.86 28.28 15.84
N GLY A 140 2.73 28.94 16.61
CA GLY A 140 2.39 29.40 17.94
C GLY A 140 1.45 30.60 17.91
N LYS A 141 0.17 30.40 18.26
CA LYS A 141 -0.69 31.53 18.71
C LYS A 141 0.01 32.19 19.89
N ARG A 142 0.42 33.46 19.75
CA ARG A 142 0.77 34.27 20.90
C ARG A 142 -0.52 34.42 21.72
N GLY A 143 -0.64 33.64 22.80
CA GLY A 143 -1.65 33.88 23.79
C GLY A 143 -1.41 35.26 24.40
N HIS A 144 -2.42 36.08 24.36
CA HIS A 144 -2.53 37.27 25.19
C HIS A 144 -2.92 36.86 26.60
#